data_537ccbde9897fb9356d31a53bfac7024
#
_entry.id   537ccbde9897fb9356d31a53bfac7024
#
_cell.length_a   1.000
_cell.length_b   1.000
_cell.length_c   1.000
_cell.angle_alpha   90.00
_cell.angle_beta   90.00
_cell.angle_gamma   90.00
#
_symmetry.space_group_name_H-M   'P 1'
#
loop_
_entity.id
_entity.type
_entity.pdbx_description
1 polymer ?
#
loop_
_entity_poly.entity_id
_entity_poly.type
_entity_poly.pdbx_seq_one_letter_code
_entity_poly.pdbx_strand_id
1 'polypeptide(L)'
;AAASATRDELKALLRAVLERSSDMEGPDRSASDRARALYLRGRLVECTADHGDADDAKALLGAEEALKKAAKLNPTLEGAWICLGQLLWRKGNLDGARNCYAAVTARAPNKKASQCMSMLYRTIAKAKAAPGTDEQKTHVLESLKHAKAAIKMDLTDGHSWYQCGMAYMTQFFAEGATDPAKLTQSLQCFSNAEKGGP
;
A
#
# COMPACT_ATOMS: atom_id res chain seq x y z
N ALA A 1 7.80 28.30 -8.35
CA ALA A 1 8.73 28.79 -7.32
C ALA A 1 8.23 28.45 -5.90
N ALA A 2 6.98 28.75 -5.51
CA ALA A 2 6.43 28.45 -4.17
C ALA A 2 6.34 26.94 -3.88
N ALA A 3 5.94 26.12 -4.85
CA ALA A 3 5.88 24.65 -4.70
C ALA A 3 7.26 24.00 -4.58
N SER A 4 8.31 24.60 -5.15
CA SER A 4 9.71 24.15 -5.02
C SER A 4 10.24 24.46 -3.62
N ALA A 5 9.98 25.65 -3.08
CA ALA A 5 10.42 26.06 -1.75
C ALA A 5 9.81 25.14 -0.65
N THR A 6 8.53 24.84 -0.71
CA THR A 6 7.88 23.90 0.23
C THR A 6 8.43 22.48 0.14
N ARG A 7 8.85 22.05 -1.05
CA ARG A 7 9.47 20.74 -1.25
C ARG A 7 10.87 20.66 -0.63
N ASP A 8 11.67 21.70 -0.77
CA ASP A 8 13.03 21.76 -0.21
C ASP A 8 12.98 21.86 1.33
N GLU A 9 12.06 22.62 1.88
CA GLU A 9 11.77 22.65 3.32
C GLU A 9 11.34 21.29 3.85
N LEU A 10 10.46 20.59 3.14
CA LEU A 10 10.08 19.23 3.49
C LEU A 10 11.27 18.28 3.47
N LYS A 11 12.11 18.31 2.43
CA LYS A 11 13.34 17.51 2.36
C LYS A 11 14.30 17.82 3.50
N ALA A 12 14.44 19.08 3.91
CA ALA A 12 15.27 19.48 5.04
C ALA A 12 14.75 18.93 6.38
N LEU A 13 13.43 19.06 6.65
CA LEU A 13 12.79 18.47 7.81
C LEU A 13 12.96 16.95 7.86
N LEU A 14 12.85 16.31 6.70
CA LEU A 14 13.02 14.88 6.56
C LEU A 14 14.45 14.42 6.86
N ARG A 15 15.46 15.17 6.40
CA ARG A 15 16.87 14.92 6.75
C ARG A 15 17.10 15.03 8.25
N ALA A 16 16.56 16.06 8.91
CA ALA A 16 16.66 16.23 10.36
C ALA A 16 16.00 15.07 11.13
N VAL A 17 14.87 14.53 10.64
CA VAL A 17 14.23 13.34 11.22
C VAL A 17 15.09 12.09 11.01
N LEU A 18 15.72 11.95 9.84
CA LEU A 18 16.63 10.84 9.54
C LEU A 18 17.88 10.85 10.43
N GLU A 19 18.48 12.00 10.64
CA GLU A 19 19.62 12.18 11.54
C GLU A 19 19.26 11.77 12.97
N ARG A 20 18.13 12.26 13.49
CA ARG A 20 17.63 11.86 14.81
C ARG A 20 17.25 10.38 14.92
N SER A 21 16.77 9.77 13.84
CA SER A 21 16.44 8.35 13.84
C SER A 21 17.70 7.47 13.84
N SER A 22 18.83 7.95 13.32
CA SER A 22 20.11 7.24 13.36
C SER A 22 20.57 6.96 14.79
N ASP A 23 20.33 7.88 15.73
CA ASP A 23 20.65 7.69 17.15
C ASP A 23 19.83 6.56 17.79
N MET A 24 18.67 6.24 17.21
CA MET A 24 17.81 5.13 17.65
C MET A 24 18.18 3.79 17.03
N GLU A 25 19.07 3.76 16.06
CA GLU A 25 19.56 2.52 15.42
C GLU A 25 20.73 1.87 16.18
N GLY A 26 21.26 2.54 17.21
CA GLY A 26 22.41 2.09 17.99
C GLY A 26 22.21 0.72 18.66
N PRO A 27 23.30 -0.03 18.93
CA PRO A 27 23.25 -1.38 19.50
C PRO A 27 22.64 -1.40 20.91
N ASP A 28 22.73 -0.31 21.65
CA ASP A 28 22.21 -0.17 23.03
C ASP A 28 20.68 0.03 23.08
N ARG A 29 20.02 0.18 21.94
CA ARG A 29 18.57 0.37 21.85
C ARG A 29 17.84 -0.96 21.70
N SER A 30 16.59 -1.00 22.16
CA SER A 30 15.77 -2.20 22.01
C SER A 30 15.56 -2.56 20.53
N ALA A 31 15.36 -3.84 20.23
CA ALA A 31 15.05 -4.30 18.87
C ALA A 31 13.82 -3.58 18.30
N SER A 32 12.82 -3.28 19.16
CA SER A 32 11.61 -2.55 18.77
C SER A 32 11.89 -1.09 18.37
N ASP A 33 12.75 -0.38 19.13
CA ASP A 33 13.09 1.01 18.82
C ASP A 33 13.91 1.09 17.53
N ARG A 34 14.87 0.20 17.36
CA ARG A 34 15.64 0.07 16.13
C ARG A 34 14.75 -0.24 14.92
N ALA A 35 13.77 -1.13 15.09
CA ALA A 35 12.81 -1.44 14.04
C ALA A 35 11.97 -0.21 13.65
N ARG A 36 11.51 0.57 14.65
CA ARG A 36 10.74 1.81 14.41
C ARG A 36 11.57 2.86 13.68
N ALA A 37 12.83 3.05 14.07
CA ALA A 37 13.75 3.99 13.42
C ALA A 37 13.97 3.62 11.94
N LEU A 38 14.28 2.34 11.67
CA LEU A 38 14.43 1.82 10.32
C LEU A 38 13.14 1.93 9.48
N TYR A 39 11.99 1.70 10.09
CA TYR A 39 10.69 1.89 9.43
C TYR A 39 10.47 3.36 9.05
N LEU A 40 10.70 4.29 9.99
CA LEU A 40 10.54 5.72 9.72
C LEU A 40 11.46 6.17 8.59
N ARG A 41 12.72 5.73 8.62
CA ARG A 41 13.68 6.00 7.55
C ARG A 41 13.20 5.49 6.19
N GLY A 42 12.76 4.23 6.12
CA GLY A 42 12.27 3.65 4.87
C GLY A 42 11.01 4.33 4.35
N ARG A 43 10.05 4.62 5.23
CA ARG A 43 8.81 5.32 4.88
C ARG A 43 9.08 6.74 4.39
N LEU A 44 10.02 7.42 4.98
CA LEU A 44 10.38 8.76 4.63
C LEU A 44 10.90 8.85 3.19
N VAL A 45 11.84 7.98 2.86
CA VAL A 45 12.37 7.88 1.49
C VAL A 45 11.25 7.48 0.51
N GLU A 46 10.38 6.56 0.90
CA GLU A 46 9.23 6.14 0.07
C GLU A 46 8.30 7.30 -0.27
N CYS A 47 8.07 8.21 0.67
CA CYS A 47 7.20 9.37 0.48
C CYS A 47 7.86 10.51 -0.33
N THR A 48 9.20 10.60 -0.37
CA THR A 48 9.93 11.75 -0.93
C THR A 48 10.64 11.47 -2.23
N ALA A 49 10.92 10.20 -2.53
CA ALA A 49 11.59 9.81 -3.76
C ALA A 49 10.72 10.10 -4.98
N ASP A 50 11.26 10.86 -5.90
CA ASP A 50 10.66 11.14 -7.21
C ASP A 50 11.19 10.13 -8.25
N HIS A 51 10.33 9.66 -9.13
CA HIS A 51 10.62 8.52 -10.01
C HIS A 51 11.47 8.86 -11.24
N GLY A 52 12.30 9.86 -11.19
CA GLY A 52 13.13 10.29 -12.32
C GLY A 52 14.59 10.58 -11.99
N ASP A 53 14.97 10.54 -10.72
CA ASP A 53 16.30 10.91 -10.26
C ASP A 53 17.12 9.65 -9.90
N ALA A 54 18.37 9.58 -10.35
CA ALA A 54 19.28 8.47 -10.06
C ALA A 54 19.63 8.40 -8.56
N ASP A 55 19.68 9.53 -7.88
CA ASP A 55 19.91 9.61 -6.44
C ASP A 55 18.71 9.06 -5.66
N ASP A 56 17.50 9.29 -6.14
CA ASP A 56 16.28 8.72 -5.58
C ASP A 56 16.21 7.19 -5.76
N ALA A 57 16.71 6.66 -6.86
CA ALA A 57 16.80 5.20 -7.07
C ALA A 57 17.72 4.53 -6.03
N LYS A 58 18.85 5.14 -5.72
CA LYS A 58 19.77 4.66 -4.66
C LYS A 58 19.14 4.79 -3.27
N ALA A 59 18.45 5.90 -3.01
CA ALA A 59 17.72 6.10 -1.76
C ALA A 59 16.60 5.06 -1.59
N LEU A 60 15.87 4.71 -2.64
CA LEU A 60 14.84 3.67 -2.62
C LEU A 60 15.40 2.26 -2.35
N LEU A 61 16.63 1.96 -2.82
CA LEU A 61 17.31 0.72 -2.45
C LEU A 61 17.65 0.69 -0.96
N GLY A 62 18.19 1.77 -0.42
CA GLY A 62 18.45 1.90 1.00
C GLY A 62 17.20 1.82 1.87
N ALA A 63 16.07 2.35 1.38
CA ALA A 63 14.78 2.25 2.04
C ALA A 63 14.27 0.81 2.10
N GLU A 64 14.41 0.06 1.01
CA GLU A 64 14.02 -1.36 0.97
C GLU A 64 14.78 -2.19 1.99
N GLU A 65 16.11 -2.00 2.07
CA GLU A 65 16.95 -2.69 3.05
C GLU A 65 16.60 -2.30 4.49
N ALA A 66 16.33 -1.02 4.74
CA ALA A 66 15.90 -0.55 6.06
C ALA A 66 14.55 -1.19 6.47
N LEU A 67 13.56 -1.22 5.55
CA LEU A 67 12.25 -1.82 5.81
C LEU A 67 12.34 -3.35 6.01
N LYS A 68 13.17 -4.05 5.25
CA LYS A 68 13.45 -5.48 5.46
C LYS A 68 14.06 -5.75 6.84
N LYS A 69 15.02 -4.93 7.26
CA LYS A 69 15.61 -5.02 8.60
C LYS A 69 14.58 -4.71 9.69
N ALA A 70 13.76 -3.67 9.51
CA ALA A 70 12.67 -3.33 10.44
C ALA A 70 11.70 -4.51 10.63
N ALA A 71 11.24 -5.12 9.53
CA ALA A 71 10.33 -6.25 9.55
C ALA A 71 10.94 -7.52 10.20
N LYS A 72 12.27 -7.70 10.10
CA LYS A 72 12.98 -8.80 10.78
C LYS A 72 13.15 -8.54 12.28
N LEU A 73 13.49 -7.30 12.67
CA LEU A 73 13.70 -6.92 14.06
C LEU A 73 12.38 -6.89 14.86
N ASN A 74 11.31 -6.44 14.23
CA ASN A 74 9.98 -6.44 14.82
C ASN A 74 8.95 -6.92 13.79
N PRO A 75 8.69 -8.23 13.73
CA PRO A 75 7.71 -8.79 12.80
C PRO A 75 6.28 -8.29 13.03
N THR A 76 5.95 -7.79 14.22
CA THR A 76 4.61 -7.25 14.53
C THR A 76 4.42 -5.80 14.12
N LEU A 77 5.47 -5.13 13.62
CA LEU A 77 5.41 -3.76 13.14
C LEU A 77 4.73 -3.72 11.75
N GLU A 78 3.41 -3.71 11.74
CA GLU A 78 2.57 -3.77 10.52
C GLU A 78 2.95 -2.70 9.50
N GLY A 79 3.24 -1.48 9.97
CA GLY A 79 3.64 -0.36 9.12
C GLY A 79 4.88 -0.66 8.27
N ALA A 80 5.85 -1.41 8.80
CA ALA A 80 7.06 -1.78 8.06
C ALA A 80 6.73 -2.74 6.90
N TRP A 81 5.87 -3.72 7.14
CA TRP A 81 5.41 -4.64 6.10
C TRP A 81 4.59 -3.94 5.02
N ILE A 82 3.67 -3.04 5.42
CA ILE A 82 2.83 -2.30 4.48
C ILE A 82 3.70 -1.41 3.59
N CYS A 83 4.62 -0.65 4.18
CA CYS A 83 5.53 0.23 3.45
C CYS A 83 6.48 -0.55 2.52
N LEU A 84 7.02 -1.68 2.99
CA LEU A 84 7.83 -2.57 2.15
C LEU A 84 7.02 -3.10 0.97
N GLY A 85 5.78 -3.50 1.20
CA GLY A 85 4.87 -3.95 0.15
C GLY A 85 4.59 -2.86 -0.89
N GLN A 86 4.36 -1.62 -0.47
CA GLN A 86 4.18 -0.47 -1.36
C GLN A 86 5.42 -0.22 -2.21
N LEU A 87 6.61 -0.28 -1.61
CA LEU A 87 7.88 -0.10 -2.31
C LEU A 87 8.13 -1.21 -3.35
N LEU A 88 7.89 -2.46 -2.98
CA LEU A 88 8.03 -3.61 -3.89
C LEU A 88 7.03 -3.52 -5.05
N TRP A 89 5.80 -3.08 -4.79
CA TRP A 89 4.80 -2.87 -5.82
C TRP A 89 5.26 -1.81 -6.84
N ARG A 90 5.76 -0.66 -6.38
CA ARG A 90 6.32 0.38 -7.26
C ARG A 90 7.46 -0.13 -8.13
N LYS A 91 8.26 -1.07 -7.62
CA LYS A 91 9.32 -1.75 -8.38
C LYS A 91 8.82 -2.85 -9.33
N GLY A 92 7.51 -3.06 -9.41
CA GLY A 92 6.90 -4.12 -10.22
C GLY A 92 6.97 -5.52 -9.60
N ASN A 93 7.50 -5.66 -8.40
CA ASN A 93 7.51 -6.94 -7.68
C ASN A 93 6.17 -7.18 -6.98
N LEU A 94 5.16 -7.57 -7.78
CA LEU A 94 3.79 -7.76 -7.32
C LEU A 94 3.65 -8.92 -6.32
N ASP A 95 4.43 -10.00 -6.51
CA ASP A 95 4.41 -11.16 -5.63
C ASP A 95 5.05 -10.83 -4.26
N GLY A 96 6.15 -10.11 -4.25
CA GLY A 96 6.76 -9.59 -3.03
C GLY A 96 5.82 -8.67 -2.25
N ALA A 97 5.14 -7.77 -2.95
CA ALA A 97 4.14 -6.88 -2.35
C ALA A 97 2.98 -7.67 -1.72
N ARG A 98 2.44 -8.65 -2.45
CA ARG A 98 1.39 -9.54 -1.95
C ARG A 98 1.81 -10.26 -0.68
N ASN A 99 3.01 -10.81 -0.64
CA ASN A 99 3.53 -11.52 0.53
C ASN A 99 3.67 -10.60 1.75
N CYS A 100 4.10 -9.35 1.55
CA CYS A 100 4.18 -8.36 2.62
C CYS A 100 2.79 -8.04 3.22
N TYR A 101 1.79 -7.78 2.38
CA TYR A 101 0.43 -7.50 2.87
C TYR A 101 -0.23 -8.74 3.49
N ALA A 102 0.00 -9.92 2.93
CA ALA A 102 -0.49 -11.18 3.48
C ALA A 102 0.10 -11.46 4.86
N ALA A 103 1.37 -11.13 5.10
CA ALA A 103 2.01 -11.27 6.41
C ALA A 103 1.33 -10.41 7.48
N VAL A 104 0.76 -9.27 7.12
CA VAL A 104 -0.02 -8.42 8.03
C VAL A 104 -1.40 -9.03 8.28
N THR A 105 -2.15 -9.32 7.23
CA THR A 105 -3.53 -9.80 7.32
C THR A 105 -3.66 -11.20 7.94
N ALA A 106 -2.62 -12.02 7.86
CA ALA A 106 -2.57 -13.34 8.50
C ALA A 106 -2.47 -13.27 10.04
N ARG A 107 -1.97 -12.15 10.59
CA ARG A 107 -1.84 -11.97 12.05
C ARG A 107 -3.10 -11.39 12.67
N ALA A 108 -3.64 -10.34 12.05
CA ALA A 108 -4.86 -9.68 12.51
C ALA A 108 -5.53 -8.94 11.35
N PRO A 109 -6.85 -8.70 11.44
CA PRO A 109 -7.53 -7.80 10.50
C PRO A 109 -6.85 -6.42 10.48
N ASN A 110 -6.48 -5.96 9.30
CA ASN A 110 -5.84 -4.65 9.12
C ASN A 110 -6.45 -3.96 7.90
N LYS A 111 -7.10 -2.81 8.14
CA LYS A 111 -7.80 -2.02 7.12
C LYS A 111 -6.87 -1.62 5.98
N LYS A 112 -5.70 -1.04 6.31
CA LYS A 112 -4.75 -0.55 5.31
C LYS A 112 -4.16 -1.67 4.46
N ALA A 113 -3.79 -2.80 5.06
CA ALA A 113 -3.30 -3.95 4.33
C ALA A 113 -4.39 -4.53 3.40
N SER A 114 -5.64 -4.60 3.85
CA SER A 114 -6.77 -5.04 3.03
C SER A 114 -7.04 -4.11 1.85
N GLN A 115 -6.97 -2.79 2.05
CA GLN A 115 -7.05 -1.82 0.95
C GLN A 115 -5.92 -2.04 -0.08
N CYS A 116 -4.69 -2.19 0.39
CA CYS A 116 -3.53 -2.44 -0.48
C CYS A 116 -3.68 -3.77 -1.24
N MET A 117 -4.15 -4.83 -0.60
CA MET A 117 -4.42 -6.12 -1.24
C MET A 117 -5.48 -6.00 -2.34
N SER A 118 -6.58 -5.28 -2.08
CA SER A 118 -7.62 -5.04 -3.08
C SER A 118 -7.05 -4.35 -4.32
N MET A 119 -6.28 -3.29 -4.14
CA MET A 119 -5.63 -2.56 -5.23
C MET A 119 -4.64 -3.44 -5.99
N LEU A 120 -3.81 -4.19 -5.25
CA LEU A 120 -2.78 -5.06 -5.82
C LEU A 120 -3.40 -6.16 -6.68
N TYR A 121 -4.45 -6.81 -6.22
CA TYR A 121 -5.12 -7.86 -7.00
C TYR A 121 -5.73 -7.33 -8.31
N ARG A 122 -6.27 -6.10 -8.34
CA ARG A 122 -6.68 -5.47 -9.61
C ARG A 122 -5.50 -5.24 -10.55
N THR A 123 -4.36 -4.83 -9.99
CA THR A 123 -3.13 -4.66 -10.78
C THR A 123 -2.63 -6.00 -11.34
N ILE A 124 -2.64 -7.07 -10.54
CA ILE A 124 -2.28 -8.42 -10.97
C ILE A 124 -3.22 -8.91 -12.07
N ALA A 125 -4.54 -8.75 -11.87
CA ALA A 125 -5.54 -9.12 -12.86
C ALA A 125 -5.33 -8.45 -14.22
N LYS A 126 -4.85 -7.19 -14.22
CA LYS A 126 -4.56 -6.43 -15.44
C LYS A 126 -3.20 -6.81 -16.04
N ALA A 127 -2.18 -7.08 -15.21
CA ALA A 127 -0.80 -7.24 -15.65
C ALA A 127 -0.44 -8.68 -16.04
N LYS A 128 -1.03 -9.69 -15.38
CA LYS A 128 -0.61 -11.09 -15.50
C LYS A 128 -1.64 -11.98 -16.19
N ALA A 129 -2.92 -11.62 -16.16
CA ALA A 129 -3.98 -12.45 -16.72
C ALA A 129 -4.51 -11.88 -18.03
N ALA A 130 -4.77 -12.77 -19.01
CA ALA A 130 -5.41 -12.36 -20.25
C ALA A 130 -6.89 -11.94 -20.00
N PRO A 131 -7.42 -10.96 -20.76
CA PRO A 131 -8.78 -10.48 -20.59
C PRO A 131 -9.83 -11.61 -20.72
N GLY A 132 -10.78 -11.64 -19.79
CA GLY A 132 -11.89 -12.60 -19.79
C GLY A 132 -11.56 -14.00 -19.27
N THR A 133 -10.30 -14.29 -18.93
CA THR A 133 -9.89 -15.60 -18.39
C THR A 133 -10.38 -15.82 -16.96
N ASP A 134 -10.50 -17.09 -16.56
CA ASP A 134 -10.87 -17.45 -15.19
C ASP A 134 -9.79 -17.03 -14.17
N GLU A 135 -8.52 -16.95 -14.59
CA GLU A 135 -7.45 -16.41 -13.78
C GLU A 135 -7.68 -14.92 -13.48
N GLN A 136 -8.03 -14.12 -14.48
CA GLN A 136 -8.37 -12.71 -14.29
C GLN A 136 -9.56 -12.55 -13.34
N LYS A 137 -10.64 -13.32 -13.56
CA LYS A 137 -11.83 -13.29 -12.70
C LYS A 137 -11.49 -13.65 -11.26
N THR A 138 -10.65 -14.64 -11.04
CA THR A 138 -10.19 -15.05 -9.70
C THR A 138 -9.48 -13.91 -8.99
N HIS A 139 -8.56 -13.22 -9.64
CA HIS A 139 -7.87 -12.07 -9.06
C HIS A 139 -8.83 -10.91 -8.76
N VAL A 140 -9.81 -10.67 -9.62
CA VAL A 140 -10.83 -9.64 -9.39
C VAL A 140 -11.72 -9.98 -8.18
N LEU A 141 -12.09 -11.24 -8.01
CA LEU A 141 -12.87 -11.70 -6.85
C LEU A 141 -12.08 -11.55 -5.54
N GLU A 142 -10.78 -11.88 -5.54
CA GLU A 142 -9.92 -11.64 -4.39
C GLU A 142 -9.79 -10.14 -4.08
N SER A 143 -9.70 -9.27 -5.11
CA SER A 143 -9.75 -7.83 -4.91
C SER A 143 -11.03 -7.39 -4.18
N LEU A 144 -12.18 -7.85 -4.64
CA LEU A 144 -13.47 -7.51 -4.05
C LEU A 144 -13.61 -8.03 -2.61
N LYS A 145 -13.12 -9.23 -2.32
CA LYS A 145 -13.08 -9.82 -0.99
C LYS A 145 -12.30 -8.94 -0.01
N HIS A 146 -11.11 -8.48 -0.40
CA HIS A 146 -10.28 -7.61 0.42
C HIS A 146 -10.89 -6.20 0.58
N ALA A 147 -11.51 -5.63 -0.46
CA ALA A 147 -12.22 -4.36 -0.34
C ALA A 147 -13.37 -4.44 0.68
N LYS A 148 -14.18 -5.49 0.60
CA LYS A 148 -15.27 -5.73 1.56
C LYS A 148 -14.74 -5.96 2.98
N ALA A 149 -13.60 -6.61 3.14
CA ALA A 149 -12.96 -6.78 4.44
C ALA A 149 -12.54 -5.44 5.04
N ALA A 150 -11.99 -4.52 4.23
CA ALA A 150 -11.64 -3.17 4.69
C ALA A 150 -12.86 -2.38 5.16
N ILE A 151 -13.97 -2.41 4.40
CA ILE A 151 -15.24 -1.75 4.76
C ILE A 151 -15.79 -2.29 6.10
N LYS A 152 -15.73 -3.62 6.32
CA LYS A 152 -16.20 -4.23 7.58
C LYS A 152 -15.45 -3.73 8.82
N MET A 153 -14.20 -3.30 8.66
CA MET A 153 -13.40 -2.76 9.76
C MET A 153 -13.77 -1.30 10.08
N ASP A 154 -14.20 -0.55 9.05
CA ASP A 154 -14.56 0.86 9.20
C ASP A 154 -15.57 1.26 8.11
N LEU A 155 -16.83 1.34 8.50
CA LEU A 155 -17.93 1.69 7.59
C LEU A 155 -17.94 3.17 7.18
N THR A 156 -17.22 4.02 7.92
CA THR A 156 -17.16 5.46 7.67
C THR A 156 -15.99 5.85 6.76
N ASP A 157 -15.06 4.94 6.48
CA ASP A 157 -13.89 5.17 5.65
C ASP A 157 -14.24 5.24 4.16
N GLY A 158 -14.34 6.45 3.61
CA GLY A 158 -14.65 6.69 2.19
C GLY A 158 -13.65 6.03 1.25
N HIS A 159 -12.37 5.92 1.65
CA HIS A 159 -11.36 5.25 0.82
C HIS A 159 -11.64 3.74 0.65
N SER A 160 -12.10 3.04 1.68
CA SER A 160 -12.50 1.63 1.59
C SER A 160 -13.69 1.44 0.66
N TRP A 161 -14.68 2.33 0.72
CA TRP A 161 -15.82 2.32 -0.20
C TRP A 161 -15.40 2.59 -1.64
N TYR A 162 -14.51 3.56 -1.87
CA TYR A 162 -13.96 3.83 -3.19
C TYR A 162 -13.26 2.60 -3.78
N GLN A 163 -12.43 1.91 -2.99
CA GLN A 163 -11.75 0.69 -3.42
C GLN A 163 -12.74 -0.43 -3.79
N CYS A 164 -13.85 -0.53 -3.06
CA CYS A 164 -14.90 -1.50 -3.35
C CYS A 164 -15.62 -1.17 -4.66
N GLY A 165 -15.94 0.10 -4.90
CA GLY A 165 -16.52 0.56 -6.16
C GLY A 165 -15.63 0.22 -7.35
N MET A 166 -14.33 0.51 -7.23
CA MET A 166 -13.34 0.14 -8.24
C MET A 166 -13.25 -1.37 -8.47
N ALA A 167 -13.39 -2.19 -7.42
CA ALA A 167 -13.37 -3.65 -7.56
C ALA A 167 -14.61 -4.17 -8.30
N TYR A 168 -15.80 -3.65 -7.99
CA TYR A 168 -17.03 -4.00 -8.72
C TYR A 168 -16.99 -3.58 -10.19
N MET A 169 -16.49 -2.37 -10.47
CA MET A 169 -16.31 -1.89 -11.85
C MET A 169 -15.33 -2.79 -12.62
N THR A 170 -14.23 -3.18 -11.99
CA THR A 170 -13.26 -4.11 -12.59
C THR A 170 -13.90 -5.48 -12.84
N GLN A 171 -14.75 -5.98 -11.92
CA GLN A 171 -15.49 -7.23 -12.08
C GLN A 171 -16.43 -7.17 -13.29
N PHE A 172 -17.18 -6.08 -13.44
CA PHE A 172 -18.08 -5.89 -14.57
C PHE A 172 -17.36 -6.07 -15.91
N PHE A 173 -16.22 -5.41 -16.09
CA PHE A 173 -15.46 -5.52 -17.32
C PHE A 173 -14.80 -6.90 -17.50
N ALA A 174 -14.30 -7.52 -16.43
CA ALA A 174 -13.69 -8.84 -16.49
C ALA A 174 -14.71 -9.96 -16.84
N GLU A 175 -15.98 -9.75 -16.53
CA GLU A 175 -17.09 -10.66 -16.87
C GLU A 175 -17.76 -10.33 -18.22
N GLY A 176 -17.12 -9.49 -19.05
CA GLY A 176 -17.61 -9.17 -20.41
C GLY A 176 -18.72 -8.11 -20.44
N ALA A 177 -18.86 -7.30 -19.40
CA ALA A 177 -19.82 -6.18 -19.30
C ALA A 177 -21.30 -6.59 -19.46
N THR A 178 -21.64 -7.82 -19.04
CA THR A 178 -22.99 -8.40 -19.25
C THR A 178 -23.93 -8.19 -18.08
N ASP A 179 -23.43 -8.00 -16.84
CA ASP A 179 -24.26 -7.85 -15.64
C ASP A 179 -24.30 -6.41 -15.13
N PRO A 180 -25.36 -5.62 -15.45
CA PRO A 180 -25.48 -4.24 -15.01
C PRO A 180 -25.61 -4.09 -13.49
N ALA A 181 -25.94 -5.16 -12.74
CA ALA A 181 -26.00 -5.10 -11.29
C ALA A 181 -24.65 -4.78 -10.67
N LYS A 182 -23.54 -5.16 -11.31
CA LYS A 182 -22.18 -4.82 -10.86
C LYS A 182 -21.91 -3.31 -10.95
N LEU A 183 -22.40 -2.66 -11.99
CA LEU A 183 -22.29 -1.19 -12.11
C LEU A 183 -23.14 -0.48 -11.06
N THR A 184 -24.35 -0.96 -10.79
CA THR A 184 -25.20 -0.41 -9.73
C THR A 184 -24.50 -0.54 -8.36
N GLN A 185 -23.90 -1.69 -8.06
CA GLN A 185 -23.11 -1.89 -6.83
C GLN A 185 -21.89 -0.96 -6.76
N SER A 186 -21.21 -0.76 -7.90
CA SER A 186 -20.08 0.17 -8.00
C SER A 186 -20.50 1.60 -7.68
N LEU A 187 -21.60 2.09 -8.31
CA LEU A 187 -22.14 3.43 -8.07
C LEU A 187 -22.55 3.64 -6.62
N GLN A 188 -23.20 2.65 -6.01
CA GLN A 188 -23.56 2.71 -4.60
C GLN A 188 -22.33 2.80 -3.68
N CYS A 189 -21.26 2.06 -4.00
CA CYS A 189 -20.00 2.17 -3.28
C CYS A 189 -19.37 3.57 -3.41
N PHE A 190 -19.38 4.17 -4.61
CA PHE A 190 -18.87 5.53 -4.81
C PHE A 190 -19.72 6.58 -4.08
N SER A 191 -21.06 6.43 -4.08
CA SER A 191 -21.92 7.31 -3.29
C SER A 191 -21.64 7.22 -1.79
N ASN A 192 -21.32 6.01 -1.28
CA ASN A 192 -20.90 5.85 0.12
C ASN A 192 -19.52 6.42 0.37
N ALA A 193 -18.61 6.34 -0.61
CA ALA A 193 -17.28 6.96 -0.50
C ALA A 193 -17.35 8.49 -0.37
N GLU A 194 -18.28 9.13 -1.09
CA GLU A 194 -18.52 10.60 -0.99
C GLU A 194 -19.07 11.02 0.37
N LYS A 195 -19.85 10.16 1.03
CA LYS A 195 -20.42 10.41 2.37
C LYS A 195 -19.41 10.15 3.48
N GLY A 196 -18.49 9.23 3.24
CA GLY A 196 -17.38 8.96 4.15
C GLY A 196 -16.33 10.07 4.03
N GLY A 197 -15.89 10.62 5.15
CA GLY A 197 -14.79 11.58 5.15
C GLY A 197 -13.47 10.95 4.69
N PRO A 198 -12.44 11.79 4.42
CA PRO A 198 -11.10 11.35 4.07
C PRO A 198 -10.43 10.57 5.20
#